data_e0e24aa6acd0467307c581039172179b
#
_entry.id   e0e24aa6acd0467307c581039172179b
#
_cell.length_a   1.000
_cell.length_b   1.000
_cell.length_c   1.000
_cell.angle_alpha   90.00
_cell.angle_beta   90.00
_cell.angle_gamma   90.00
#
_symmetry.space_group_name_H-M   'P 1'
#
loop_
_entity.id
_entity.type
_entity.pdbx_description
1 polymer ?
#
loop_
_entity_poly.entity_id
_entity_poly.type
_entity_poly.pdbx_seq_one_letter_code
_entity_poly.pdbx_strand_id
1 'polypeptide(L)'
;MKTIFATLSLACCALPALAQQAAPQDTDPLQLQDRITGDIGGGVYRMDRNGLDRSSRTTVLPYAYFDYGRFFARVDTFGVKTARMGYGYLELAGRINLEGFDAQGGLQRRSDPIPLGLGSFQETPIGAFFLNVFHDFNKSHGTLAEAIYAAQLDVGPVSFYPQVGVEYRDSRYNDYFYGVSGQEASSSGLPAYRAGSSTSPLLGLVADMPISGNWRLNLTLRRKWLDNAISDSPIIRRKTDDLAILALTYRFK
;
A
#
# COMPACT_ATOMS: atom_id res chain seq x y z
N MET A 1 -12.42 43.04 37.08
CA MET A 1 -12.23 41.72 36.54
C MET A 1 -13.37 41.45 35.56
N LYS A 2 -13.11 41.57 34.26
CA LYS A 2 -14.10 41.31 33.19
C LYS A 2 -13.65 40.08 32.42
N THR A 3 -14.40 39.00 32.58
CA THR A 3 -14.22 37.74 31.87
C THR A 3 -14.80 37.89 30.45
N ILE A 4 -13.95 37.74 29.44
CA ILE A 4 -14.34 37.69 28.03
C ILE A 4 -14.50 36.22 27.64
N PHE A 5 -15.73 35.81 27.40
CA PHE A 5 -16.05 34.54 26.73
C PHE A 5 -15.90 34.72 25.22
N ALA A 6 -14.93 34.07 24.64
CA ALA A 6 -14.82 33.98 23.19
C ALA A 6 -15.65 32.79 22.71
N THR A 7 -16.77 33.06 22.05
CA THR A 7 -17.60 32.10 21.35
C THR A 7 -16.92 31.70 20.02
N LEU A 8 -16.46 30.48 19.94
CA LEU A 8 -15.95 29.89 18.70
C LEU A 8 -17.13 29.48 17.81
N SER A 9 -17.45 30.32 16.83
CA SER A 9 -18.46 30.00 15.80
C SER A 9 -17.88 29.01 14.82
N LEU A 10 -18.38 27.76 14.88
CA LEU A 10 -18.10 26.73 13.86
C LEU A 10 -18.85 27.13 12.59
N ALA A 11 -18.15 27.69 11.63
CA ALA A 11 -18.69 27.90 10.28
C ALA A 11 -18.80 26.52 9.58
N CYS A 12 -20.03 26.00 9.53
CA CYS A 12 -20.39 24.85 8.72
C CYS A 12 -20.32 25.30 7.25
N CYS A 13 -19.18 25.10 6.59
CA CYS A 13 -19.09 25.26 5.14
C CYS A 13 -19.93 24.19 4.48
N ALA A 14 -21.05 24.59 3.91
CA ALA A 14 -21.86 23.76 3.02
C ALA A 14 -20.99 23.35 1.83
N LEU A 15 -20.62 22.07 1.76
CA LEU A 15 -20.02 21.49 0.57
C LEU A 15 -21.07 21.50 -0.54
N PRO A 16 -20.79 22.04 -1.73
CA PRO A 16 -21.69 21.95 -2.85
C PRO A 16 -21.86 20.47 -3.25
N ALA A 17 -23.10 20.08 -3.46
CA ALA A 17 -23.50 18.81 -4.04
C ALA A 17 -22.96 18.69 -5.49
N LEU A 18 -21.75 18.19 -5.64
CA LEU A 18 -21.14 17.81 -6.90
C LEU A 18 -20.70 16.35 -6.81
N ALA A 19 -21.64 15.44 -6.80
CA ALA A 19 -21.39 14.04 -7.13
C ALA A 19 -22.72 13.37 -7.46
N GLN A 20 -23.33 13.81 -8.54
CA GLN A 20 -24.37 13.04 -9.20
C GLN A 20 -23.86 12.71 -10.59
N GLN A 21 -22.73 12.02 -10.65
CA GLN A 21 -22.40 11.19 -11.79
C GLN A 21 -23.04 9.83 -11.54
N ALA A 22 -23.87 9.43 -12.51
CA ALA A 22 -24.65 8.22 -12.49
C ALA A 22 -23.84 7.04 -11.95
N ALA A 23 -24.42 6.35 -10.97
CA ALA A 23 -23.96 5.02 -10.62
C ALA A 23 -23.76 4.22 -11.92
N PRO A 24 -22.66 3.50 -12.07
CA PRO A 24 -22.49 2.60 -13.21
C PRO A 24 -23.73 1.71 -13.26
N GLN A 25 -24.36 1.63 -14.42
CA GLN A 25 -25.46 0.72 -14.66
C GLN A 25 -25.02 -0.67 -14.16
N ASP A 26 -25.95 -1.34 -13.54
CA ASP A 26 -25.92 -2.68 -12.94
C ASP A 26 -25.28 -3.74 -13.87
N THR A 27 -24.02 -3.58 -14.17
CA THR A 27 -23.21 -4.60 -14.80
C THR A 27 -22.75 -5.52 -13.67
N ASP A 28 -23.26 -6.75 -13.66
CA ASP A 28 -22.81 -7.80 -12.77
C ASP A 28 -21.27 -7.80 -12.77
N PRO A 29 -20.62 -7.44 -11.66
CA PRO A 29 -19.16 -7.37 -11.60
C PRO A 29 -18.49 -8.72 -11.77
N LEU A 30 -19.24 -9.79 -11.78
CA LEU A 30 -18.79 -11.11 -12.17
C LEU A 30 -18.98 -11.37 -13.68
N GLN A 31 -19.57 -10.46 -14.45
CA GLN A 31 -19.50 -10.55 -15.90
C GLN A 31 -18.03 -10.41 -16.31
N LEU A 32 -17.52 -11.51 -16.82
CA LEU A 32 -16.16 -11.60 -17.35
C LEU A 32 -16.04 -10.61 -18.51
N GLN A 33 -15.33 -9.52 -18.30
CA GLN A 33 -14.93 -8.66 -19.40
C GLN A 33 -13.76 -9.37 -20.10
N ASP A 34 -13.97 -9.90 -21.29
CA ASP A 34 -12.94 -10.58 -22.09
C ASP A 34 -11.85 -9.62 -22.62
N ARG A 35 -11.69 -8.50 -21.95
CA ARG A 35 -10.67 -7.49 -22.28
C ARG A 35 -10.04 -6.93 -21.01
N ILE A 36 -8.79 -6.51 -21.15
CA ILE A 36 -8.07 -5.80 -20.09
C ILE A 36 -8.63 -4.37 -19.99
N THR A 37 -8.94 -3.95 -18.76
CA THR A 37 -9.29 -2.55 -18.45
C THR A 37 -8.35 -2.05 -17.36
N GLY A 38 -7.74 -0.89 -17.58
CA GLY A 38 -6.77 -0.30 -16.65
C GLY A 38 -5.43 -0.01 -17.28
N ASP A 39 -4.39 0.09 -16.51
CA ASP A 39 -3.08 0.62 -16.87
C ASP A 39 -1.99 -0.45 -16.78
N ILE A 40 -1.21 -0.59 -17.87
CA ILE A 40 -0.03 -1.48 -17.90
C ILE A 40 1.15 -0.69 -18.46
N GLY A 41 2.32 -0.86 -17.85
CA GLY A 41 3.53 -0.18 -18.29
C GLY A 41 4.76 -0.54 -17.48
N GLY A 42 5.67 0.40 -17.35
CA GLY A 42 6.88 0.28 -16.56
C GLY A 42 7.13 1.52 -15.73
N GLY A 43 7.78 1.35 -14.60
CA GLY A 43 8.05 2.45 -13.69
C GLY A 43 9.39 2.33 -12.98
N VAL A 44 9.86 3.48 -12.54
CA VAL A 44 11.00 3.60 -11.62
C VAL A 44 10.46 3.66 -10.21
N TYR A 45 10.88 2.72 -9.40
CA TYR A 45 10.49 2.57 -7.99
C TYR A 45 11.67 2.96 -7.12
N ARG A 46 11.46 3.91 -6.22
CA ARG A 46 12.40 4.26 -5.17
C ARG A 46 11.78 3.91 -3.83
N MET A 47 12.40 2.98 -3.15
CA MET A 47 11.95 2.45 -1.86
C MET A 47 13.06 2.63 -0.84
N ASP A 48 12.70 3.00 0.38
CA ASP A 48 13.62 2.92 1.50
C ASP A 48 13.91 1.45 1.83
N ARG A 49 15.16 1.14 2.15
CA ARG A 49 15.55 -0.19 2.61
C ARG A 49 15.59 -0.22 4.12
N ASN A 50 14.92 -1.21 4.67
CA ASN A 50 15.08 -1.60 6.05
C ASN A 50 16.35 -2.45 6.18
N GLY A 51 17.18 -2.20 7.20
CA GLY A 51 18.41 -2.91 7.45
C GLY A 51 19.59 -1.97 7.76
N LEU A 52 20.79 -2.54 7.89
CA LEU A 52 22.01 -1.78 8.22
C LEU A 52 22.41 -0.80 7.10
N ASP A 53 22.04 -1.09 5.88
CA ASP A 53 22.27 -0.20 4.76
C ASP A 53 21.22 0.92 4.76
N ARG A 54 21.68 2.17 4.80
CA ARG A 54 20.84 3.38 4.79
C ARG A 54 20.40 3.79 3.39
N SER A 55 20.80 3.05 2.37
CA SER A 55 20.52 3.39 0.98
C SER A 55 19.05 3.14 0.64
N SER A 56 18.44 4.07 -0.09
CA SER A 56 17.21 3.79 -0.83
C SER A 56 17.56 2.92 -2.06
N ARG A 57 16.72 1.94 -2.34
CA ARG A 57 16.81 1.15 -3.58
C ARG A 57 16.03 1.85 -4.68
N THR A 58 16.67 2.09 -5.82
CA THR A 58 15.99 2.48 -7.05
C THR A 58 16.04 1.32 -8.02
N THR A 59 14.89 0.91 -8.55
CA THR A 59 14.79 -0.21 -9.48
C THR A 59 13.70 0.06 -10.52
N VAL A 60 13.83 -0.56 -11.69
CA VAL A 60 12.80 -0.52 -12.73
C VAL A 60 11.98 -1.80 -12.62
N LEU A 61 10.67 -1.66 -12.48
CA LEU A 61 9.74 -2.78 -12.37
C LEU A 61 8.53 -2.56 -13.30
N PRO A 62 7.83 -3.64 -13.69
CA PRO A 62 6.53 -3.53 -14.32
C PRO A 62 5.55 -2.75 -13.44
N TYR A 63 4.71 -1.94 -14.06
CA TYR A 63 3.57 -1.30 -13.43
C TYR A 63 2.30 -1.92 -14.01
N ALA A 64 1.44 -2.45 -13.16
CA ALA A 64 0.21 -3.07 -13.55
C ALA A 64 -0.91 -2.66 -12.58
N TYR A 65 -1.92 -1.98 -13.10
CA TYR A 65 -3.15 -1.66 -12.38
C TYR A 65 -4.31 -1.92 -13.32
N PHE A 66 -4.80 -3.16 -13.35
CA PHE A 66 -5.82 -3.57 -14.31
C PHE A 66 -6.74 -4.67 -13.76
N ASP A 67 -7.89 -4.79 -14.42
CA ASP A 67 -8.80 -5.91 -14.31
C ASP A 67 -8.89 -6.67 -15.65
N TYR A 68 -9.00 -8.01 -15.58
CA TYR A 68 -9.32 -8.89 -16.70
C TYR A 68 -10.26 -10.00 -16.22
N GLY A 69 -11.54 -9.84 -16.51
CA GLY A 69 -12.55 -10.72 -15.94
C GLY A 69 -12.53 -10.69 -14.42
N ARG A 70 -12.30 -11.86 -13.81
CA ARG A 70 -12.13 -11.97 -12.36
C ARG A 70 -10.73 -11.63 -11.86
N PHE A 71 -9.74 -11.66 -12.73
CA PHE A 71 -8.36 -11.38 -12.37
C PHE A 71 -8.11 -9.89 -12.21
N PHE A 72 -7.27 -9.54 -11.27
CA PHE A 72 -6.82 -8.17 -11.08
C PHE A 72 -5.33 -8.09 -10.72
N ALA A 73 -4.74 -6.95 -11.03
CA ALA A 73 -3.44 -6.53 -10.50
C ALA A 73 -3.52 -5.07 -10.07
N ARG A 74 -2.94 -4.74 -8.91
CA ARG A 74 -2.91 -3.40 -8.31
C ARG A 74 -1.51 -3.13 -7.78
N VAL A 75 -0.58 -2.86 -8.69
CA VAL A 75 0.85 -2.56 -8.44
C VAL A 75 1.58 -3.72 -7.75
N ASP A 76 1.40 -3.90 -6.47
CA ASP A 76 2.04 -4.94 -5.64
C ASP A 76 1.10 -6.10 -5.29
N THR A 77 -0.21 -5.93 -5.49
CA THR A 77 -1.24 -6.90 -5.12
C THR A 77 -1.89 -7.47 -6.38
N PHE A 78 -2.10 -8.77 -6.43
CA PHE A 78 -2.75 -9.45 -7.54
C PHE A 78 -3.69 -10.53 -7.01
N GLY A 79 -4.69 -10.92 -7.80
CA GLY A 79 -5.61 -11.92 -7.32
C GLY A 79 -6.83 -12.17 -8.19
N VAL A 80 -7.85 -12.73 -7.55
CA VAL A 80 -9.11 -13.13 -8.17
C VAL A 80 -10.29 -12.62 -7.35
N LYS A 81 -11.20 -11.92 -8.00
CA LYS A 81 -12.50 -11.52 -7.45
C LYS A 81 -13.37 -12.76 -7.29
N THR A 82 -13.84 -13.07 -6.08
CA THR A 82 -14.57 -14.31 -5.79
C THR A 82 -16.07 -14.10 -5.70
N ALA A 83 -16.51 -13.18 -4.85
CA ALA A 83 -17.91 -12.91 -4.58
C ALA A 83 -18.16 -11.40 -4.52
N ARG A 84 -19.36 -10.97 -4.91
CA ARG A 84 -19.82 -9.59 -4.71
C ARG A 84 -20.04 -9.35 -3.22
N MET A 85 -19.56 -8.21 -2.72
CA MET A 85 -19.75 -7.79 -1.34
C MET A 85 -19.82 -6.27 -1.26
N GLY A 86 -20.95 -5.74 -0.80
CA GLY A 86 -21.16 -4.29 -0.68
C GLY A 86 -21.03 -3.56 -2.02
N TYR A 87 -20.11 -2.60 -2.08
CA TYR A 87 -19.79 -1.80 -3.27
C TYR A 87 -18.66 -2.38 -4.13
N GLY A 88 -18.28 -3.62 -3.89
CA GLY A 88 -17.16 -4.25 -4.58
C GLY A 88 -17.16 -5.77 -4.41
N TYR A 89 -15.98 -6.34 -4.10
CA TYR A 89 -15.79 -7.78 -4.08
C TYR A 89 -15.02 -8.26 -2.87
N LEU A 90 -15.26 -9.52 -2.52
CA LEU A 90 -14.33 -10.34 -1.77
C LEU A 90 -13.29 -10.92 -2.75
N GLU A 91 -12.02 -10.84 -2.41
CA GLU A 91 -10.90 -11.20 -3.26
C GLU A 91 -10.02 -12.26 -2.58
N LEU A 92 -9.55 -13.22 -3.38
CA LEU A 92 -8.37 -14.02 -3.02
C LEU A 92 -7.17 -13.30 -3.61
N ALA A 93 -6.24 -12.90 -2.78
CA ALA A 93 -5.14 -12.04 -3.20
C ALA A 93 -3.78 -12.54 -2.72
N GLY A 94 -2.77 -12.20 -3.49
CA GLY A 94 -1.36 -12.31 -3.13
C GLY A 94 -0.70 -10.93 -3.22
N ARG A 95 0.35 -10.72 -2.43
CA ARG A 95 1.13 -9.48 -2.47
C ARG A 95 2.60 -9.78 -2.67
N ILE A 96 3.26 -8.96 -3.48
CA ILE A 96 4.72 -8.97 -3.63
C ILE A 96 5.29 -7.94 -2.66
N ASN A 97 5.96 -8.40 -1.61
CA ASN A 97 6.64 -7.54 -0.66
C ASN A 97 8.15 -7.57 -0.91
N LEU A 98 8.73 -6.42 -1.24
CA LEU A 98 10.17 -6.27 -1.52
C LEU A 98 10.93 -5.78 -0.26
N GLU A 99 10.74 -6.45 0.87
CA GLU A 99 11.30 -6.10 2.18
C GLU A 99 12.56 -6.88 2.52
N GLY A 100 12.88 -7.89 1.74
CA GLY A 100 14.05 -8.73 1.97
C GLY A 100 15.38 -7.98 1.81
N PHE A 101 16.42 -8.48 2.47
CA PHE A 101 17.79 -7.98 2.34
C PHE A 101 18.79 -9.15 2.35
N ASP A 102 19.93 -8.93 1.72
CA ASP A 102 21.01 -9.92 1.70
C ASP A 102 21.74 -9.97 3.05
N ALA A 103 22.41 -11.12 3.31
CA ALA A 103 23.23 -11.26 4.49
C ALA A 103 24.31 -10.17 4.54
N GLN A 104 24.41 -9.47 5.68
CA GLN A 104 25.36 -8.37 5.86
C GLN A 104 25.67 -8.14 7.34
N GLY A 105 26.92 -7.77 7.63
CA GLY A 105 27.32 -7.35 8.98
C GLY A 105 27.01 -8.35 10.10
N GLY A 106 27.02 -9.65 9.82
CA GLY A 106 26.67 -10.70 10.78
C GLY A 106 25.17 -11.04 10.85
N LEU A 107 24.31 -10.34 10.10
CA LEU A 107 22.89 -10.65 9.96
C LEU A 107 22.67 -11.68 8.85
N GLN A 108 21.71 -12.57 9.05
CA GLN A 108 21.30 -13.54 8.04
C GLN A 108 20.43 -12.85 6.95
N ARG A 109 20.42 -13.47 5.76
CA ARG A 109 19.57 -13.04 4.66
C ARG A 109 18.09 -13.14 5.05
N ARG A 110 17.30 -12.12 4.67
CA ARG A 110 15.85 -12.15 4.68
C ARG A 110 15.34 -12.15 3.25
N SER A 111 14.53 -13.13 2.90
CA SER A 111 13.96 -13.24 1.55
C SER A 111 12.64 -12.48 1.45
N ASP A 112 12.34 -11.98 0.24
CA ASP A 112 11.05 -11.35 -0.04
C ASP A 112 9.92 -12.39 0.10
N PRO A 113 8.84 -12.09 0.83
CA PRO A 113 7.69 -12.96 0.94
C PRO A 113 6.69 -12.68 -0.19
N ILE A 114 5.87 -13.69 -0.49
CA ILE A 114 4.66 -13.55 -1.29
C ILE A 114 3.49 -14.05 -0.44
N PRO A 115 3.01 -13.23 0.52
CA PRO A 115 1.91 -13.62 1.36
C PRO A 115 0.62 -13.70 0.56
N LEU A 116 -0.24 -14.66 0.91
CA LEU A 116 -1.54 -14.91 0.30
C LEU A 116 -2.63 -14.65 1.33
N GLY A 117 -3.82 -14.26 0.87
CA GLY A 117 -4.89 -13.97 1.80
C GLY A 117 -6.20 -13.54 1.16
N LEU A 118 -6.98 -12.85 1.96
CA LEU A 118 -8.27 -12.30 1.59
C LEU A 118 -8.16 -10.78 1.47
N GLY A 119 -8.81 -10.23 0.47
CA GLY A 119 -8.93 -8.81 0.25
C GLY A 119 -10.37 -8.39 -0.04
N SER A 120 -10.59 -7.10 0.02
CA SER A 120 -11.81 -6.47 -0.46
C SER A 120 -11.49 -5.09 -1.01
N PHE A 121 -11.92 -4.84 -2.21
CA PHE A 121 -11.93 -3.52 -2.83
C PHE A 121 -13.36 -3.03 -2.90
N GLN A 122 -13.64 -1.88 -2.29
CA GLN A 122 -14.97 -1.26 -2.21
C GLN A 122 -14.92 0.13 -2.84
N GLU A 123 -15.57 0.30 -3.97
CA GLU A 123 -15.66 1.58 -4.67
C GLU A 123 -16.98 2.27 -4.34
N THR A 124 -16.94 3.21 -3.41
CA THR A 124 -18.11 3.90 -2.87
C THR A 124 -18.22 5.31 -3.45
N PRO A 125 -19.39 5.99 -3.34
CA PRO A 125 -19.53 7.38 -3.77
C PRO A 125 -18.60 8.38 -3.10
N ILE A 126 -18.01 8.02 -1.94
CA ILE A 126 -17.09 8.90 -1.19
C ILE A 126 -15.62 8.54 -1.40
N GLY A 127 -15.32 7.52 -2.19
CA GLY A 127 -13.95 7.03 -2.45
C GLY A 127 -13.85 5.52 -2.36
N ALA A 128 -12.64 5.02 -2.48
CA ALA A 128 -12.34 3.60 -2.49
C ALA A 128 -11.73 3.14 -1.17
N PHE A 129 -12.10 1.93 -0.73
CA PHE A 129 -11.52 1.26 0.43
C PHE A 129 -10.82 -0.01 -0.02
N PHE A 130 -9.58 -0.19 0.44
CA PHE A 130 -8.80 -1.40 0.29
C PHE A 130 -8.64 -2.03 1.66
N LEU A 131 -9.15 -3.25 1.82
CA LEU A 131 -9.09 -4.01 3.05
C LEU A 131 -8.44 -5.35 2.76
N ASN A 132 -7.30 -5.64 3.37
CA ASN A 132 -6.54 -6.85 3.07
C ASN A 132 -6.05 -7.52 4.36
N VAL A 133 -6.05 -8.84 4.36
CA VAL A 133 -5.40 -9.67 5.38
C VAL A 133 -4.61 -10.75 4.65
N PHE A 134 -3.31 -10.81 4.86
CA PHE A 134 -2.41 -11.76 4.24
C PHE A 134 -1.67 -12.59 5.28
N HIS A 135 -1.39 -13.83 4.95
CA HIS A 135 -0.50 -14.70 5.71
C HIS A 135 0.68 -15.14 4.85
N ASP A 136 1.87 -15.06 5.41
CA ASP A 136 3.09 -15.53 4.74
C ASP A 136 3.36 -16.98 5.11
N PHE A 137 3.08 -17.89 4.18
CA PHE A 137 3.20 -19.33 4.39
C PHE A 137 4.63 -19.86 4.28
N ASN A 138 5.58 -19.05 3.80
CA ASN A 138 6.88 -19.59 3.38
C ASN A 138 8.13 -18.94 4.00
N LYS A 139 8.04 -17.76 4.60
CA LYS A 139 9.19 -17.05 5.16
C LYS A 139 9.00 -16.73 6.64
N SER A 140 8.21 -15.75 6.95
CA SER A 140 7.98 -15.28 8.32
C SER A 140 6.96 -16.16 9.08
N HIS A 141 6.07 -16.84 8.38
CA HIS A 141 4.87 -17.48 8.93
C HIS A 141 4.02 -16.52 9.77
N GLY A 142 4.09 -15.25 9.45
CA GLY A 142 3.37 -14.18 10.09
C GLY A 142 2.21 -13.65 9.24
N THR A 143 1.43 -12.77 9.86
CA THR A 143 0.24 -12.16 9.26
C THR A 143 0.39 -10.66 9.18
N LEU A 144 -0.06 -10.08 8.07
CA LEU A 144 -0.19 -8.64 7.91
C LEU A 144 -1.63 -8.31 7.48
N ALA A 145 -2.13 -7.17 7.95
CA ALA A 145 -3.43 -6.64 7.56
C ALA A 145 -3.31 -5.17 7.22
N GLU A 146 -4.14 -4.70 6.29
CA GLU A 146 -4.09 -3.33 5.80
C GLU A 146 -5.51 -2.82 5.58
N ALA A 147 -5.72 -1.56 5.96
CA ALA A 147 -6.92 -0.80 5.62
C ALA A 147 -6.50 0.55 5.05
N ILE A 148 -6.86 0.83 3.80
CA ILE A 148 -6.56 2.10 3.12
C ILE A 148 -7.85 2.68 2.56
N TYR A 149 -8.05 3.96 2.79
CA TYR A 149 -9.05 4.78 2.12
C TYR A 149 -8.35 5.69 1.10
N ALA A 150 -8.91 5.80 -0.09
CA ALA A 150 -8.47 6.68 -1.17
C ALA A 150 -9.64 7.53 -1.65
N ALA A 151 -9.54 8.86 -1.55
CA ALA A 151 -10.47 9.77 -2.20
C ALA A 151 -10.05 10.01 -3.65
N GLN A 152 -10.99 10.47 -4.50
CA GLN A 152 -10.68 10.93 -5.85
C GLN A 152 -10.93 12.44 -5.96
N LEU A 153 -9.95 13.15 -6.51
CA LEU A 153 -10.00 14.59 -6.76
C LEU A 153 -9.53 14.86 -8.19
N ASP A 154 -10.43 15.32 -9.05
CA ASP A 154 -10.09 15.63 -10.43
C ASP A 154 -9.80 17.13 -10.58
N VAL A 155 -8.61 17.47 -11.08
CA VAL A 155 -8.16 18.84 -11.34
C VAL A 155 -7.76 18.96 -12.80
N GLY A 156 -8.64 19.50 -13.61
CA GLY A 156 -8.49 19.51 -15.05
C GLY A 156 -8.41 18.07 -15.60
N PRO A 157 -7.36 17.72 -16.37
CA PRO A 157 -7.20 16.38 -16.91
C PRO A 157 -6.52 15.38 -15.95
N VAL A 158 -6.07 15.86 -14.78
CA VAL A 158 -5.30 15.05 -13.81
C VAL A 158 -6.22 14.59 -12.70
N SER A 159 -6.17 13.29 -12.40
CA SER A 159 -6.84 12.70 -11.23
C SER A 159 -5.84 12.47 -10.11
N PHE A 160 -6.15 13.00 -8.93
CA PHE A 160 -5.39 12.79 -7.71
C PHE A 160 -6.15 11.85 -6.78
N TYR A 161 -5.42 10.93 -6.16
CA TYR A 161 -5.96 9.97 -5.19
C TYR A 161 -5.18 10.08 -3.87
N PRO A 162 -5.52 11.06 -3.00
CA PRO A 162 -4.97 11.09 -1.65
C PRO A 162 -5.43 9.85 -0.89
N GLN A 163 -4.51 9.27 -0.11
CA GLN A 163 -4.72 8.03 0.62
C GLN A 163 -4.37 8.21 2.09
N VAL A 164 -5.15 7.58 2.94
CA VAL A 164 -4.86 7.41 4.36
C VAL A 164 -5.13 5.96 4.73
N GLY A 165 -4.27 5.39 5.56
CA GLY A 165 -4.43 4.00 5.94
C GLY A 165 -3.62 3.60 7.14
N VAL A 166 -3.73 2.32 7.46
CA VAL A 166 -3.01 1.68 8.55
C VAL A 166 -2.62 0.28 8.13
N GLU A 167 -1.41 -0.14 8.50
CA GLU A 167 -0.91 -1.49 8.33
C GLU A 167 -0.63 -2.10 9.71
N TYR A 168 -1.20 -3.26 9.95
CA TYR A 168 -0.91 -4.11 11.10
C TYR A 168 -0.03 -5.28 10.66
N ARG A 169 0.95 -5.64 11.51
CA ARG A 169 1.79 -6.83 11.36
C ARG A 169 1.89 -7.57 12.68
N ASP A 170 1.78 -8.87 12.65
CA ASP A 170 1.98 -9.66 13.85
C ASP A 170 3.47 -9.78 14.23
N SER A 171 3.73 -10.27 15.43
CA SER A 171 5.09 -10.40 15.94
C SER A 171 5.97 -11.36 15.13
N ARG A 172 5.40 -12.41 14.50
CA ARG A 172 6.16 -13.37 13.70
C ARG A 172 6.66 -12.70 12.43
N TYR A 173 5.78 -11.93 11.76
CA TYR A 173 6.15 -11.17 10.57
C TYR A 173 7.25 -10.18 10.89
N ASN A 174 7.08 -9.38 11.93
CA ASN A 174 8.06 -8.38 12.34
C ASN A 174 9.37 -8.99 12.80
N ASP A 175 9.32 -10.06 13.60
CA ASP A 175 10.55 -10.69 14.13
C ASP A 175 11.40 -11.30 13.02
N TYR A 176 10.78 -11.84 11.96
CA TYR A 176 11.53 -12.32 10.79
C TYR A 176 12.30 -11.20 10.09
N PHE A 177 11.70 -10.01 9.90
CA PHE A 177 12.35 -8.92 9.16
C PHE A 177 13.21 -8.00 10.04
N TYR A 178 12.82 -7.81 11.30
CA TYR A 178 13.39 -6.78 12.18
C TYR A 178 13.99 -7.36 13.46
N GLY A 179 13.83 -8.64 13.71
CA GLY A 179 14.46 -9.33 14.82
C GLY A 179 15.96 -9.49 14.64
N VAL A 180 16.69 -9.59 15.78
CA VAL A 180 18.10 -9.95 15.85
C VAL A 180 18.22 -11.13 16.81
N SER A 181 18.48 -12.32 16.27
CA SER A 181 18.65 -13.53 17.07
C SER A 181 19.92 -13.47 17.92
N GLY A 182 20.04 -14.32 18.96
CA GLY A 182 21.25 -14.39 19.78
C GLY A 182 22.52 -14.71 18.98
N GLN A 183 22.40 -15.55 17.93
CA GLN A 183 23.51 -15.87 17.04
C GLN A 183 23.92 -14.65 16.19
N GLU A 184 22.94 -13.92 15.64
CA GLU A 184 23.19 -12.70 14.88
C GLU A 184 23.78 -11.61 15.77
N ALA A 185 23.29 -11.47 17.02
CA ALA A 185 23.86 -10.53 17.99
C ALA A 185 25.33 -10.80 18.25
N SER A 186 25.69 -12.07 18.47
CA SER A 186 27.09 -12.47 18.67
C SER A 186 27.96 -12.22 17.44
N SER A 187 27.43 -12.39 16.24
CA SER A 187 28.15 -12.22 14.97
C SER A 187 28.25 -10.76 14.50
N SER A 188 27.25 -9.94 14.82
CA SER A 188 27.13 -8.55 14.35
C SER A 188 27.58 -7.51 15.36
N GLY A 189 27.64 -7.88 16.65
CA GLY A 189 27.85 -6.93 17.75
C GLY A 189 26.62 -6.07 18.06
N LEU A 190 25.48 -6.32 17.43
CA LEU A 190 24.22 -5.66 17.73
C LEU A 190 23.54 -6.33 18.93
N PRO A 191 22.73 -5.60 19.72
CA PRO A 191 21.93 -6.23 20.77
C PRO A 191 20.89 -7.19 20.17
N ALA A 192 20.64 -8.32 20.85
CA ALA A 192 19.53 -9.19 20.48
C ALA A 192 18.20 -8.44 20.61
N TYR A 193 17.29 -8.65 19.65
CA TYR A 193 16.02 -7.97 19.58
C TYR A 193 14.91 -8.91 19.11
N ARG A 194 13.77 -8.89 19.79
CA ARG A 194 12.53 -9.54 19.36
C ARG A 194 11.50 -8.49 19.02
N ALA A 195 11.13 -8.44 17.77
CA ALA A 195 10.12 -7.48 17.32
C ALA A 195 8.71 -7.96 17.73
N GLY A 196 7.96 -7.09 18.40
CA GLY A 196 6.55 -7.30 18.70
C GLY A 196 5.64 -7.10 17.49
N SER A 197 4.32 -7.20 17.70
CA SER A 197 3.34 -6.74 16.70
C SER A 197 3.41 -5.22 16.55
N SER A 198 3.02 -4.74 15.39
CA SER A 198 3.09 -3.30 15.04
C SER A 198 1.82 -2.82 14.37
N THR A 199 1.53 -1.52 14.54
CA THR A 199 0.47 -0.81 13.83
C THR A 199 1.04 0.50 13.30
N SER A 200 1.21 0.59 11.99
CA SER A 200 1.89 1.68 11.31
C SER A 200 0.90 2.48 10.45
N PRO A 201 0.60 3.73 10.77
CA PRO A 201 -0.21 4.59 9.91
C PRO A 201 0.55 4.98 8.64
N LEU A 202 -0.20 5.24 7.57
CA LEU A 202 0.34 5.68 6.31
C LEU A 202 -0.47 6.81 5.67
N LEU A 203 0.23 7.64 4.91
CA LEU A 203 -0.35 8.60 3.97
C LEU A 203 0.23 8.36 2.59
N GLY A 204 -0.60 8.55 1.58
CA GLY A 204 -0.20 8.41 0.19
C GLY A 204 -0.86 9.43 -0.72
N LEU A 205 -0.32 9.57 -1.90
CA LEU A 205 -0.88 10.32 -3.01
C LEU A 205 -0.55 9.59 -4.30
N VAL A 206 -1.57 9.30 -5.09
CA VAL A 206 -1.39 8.88 -6.48
C VAL A 206 -1.89 10.00 -7.38
N ALA A 207 -1.11 10.34 -8.40
CA ALA A 207 -1.52 11.26 -9.46
C ALA A 207 -1.47 10.52 -10.80
N ASP A 208 -2.58 10.56 -11.52
CA ASP A 208 -2.77 9.96 -12.83
C ASP A 208 -2.94 11.07 -13.87
N MET A 209 -1.95 11.23 -14.75
CA MET A 209 -1.84 12.32 -15.70
C MET A 209 -1.90 11.81 -17.14
N PRO A 210 -2.88 12.21 -17.97
CA PRO A 210 -2.87 11.90 -19.38
C PRO A 210 -1.74 12.66 -20.09
N ILE A 211 -1.02 11.97 -20.98
CA ILE A 211 0.04 12.57 -21.80
C ILE A 211 -0.47 12.74 -23.23
N SER A 212 -0.83 11.63 -23.88
CA SER A 212 -1.28 11.62 -25.28
C SER A 212 -2.05 10.33 -25.56
N GLY A 213 -3.26 10.44 -26.11
CA GLY A 213 -4.11 9.28 -26.40
C GLY A 213 -4.34 8.44 -25.14
N ASN A 214 -3.93 7.19 -25.17
CA ASN A 214 -4.05 6.26 -24.04
C ASN A 214 -2.81 6.24 -23.12
N TRP A 215 -1.77 7.01 -23.44
CA TRP A 215 -0.57 7.08 -22.62
C TRP A 215 -0.78 7.96 -21.38
N ARG A 216 -0.33 7.46 -20.23
CA ARG A 216 -0.47 8.11 -18.93
C ARG A 216 0.83 8.10 -18.16
N LEU A 217 1.02 9.12 -17.35
CA LEU A 217 2.08 9.19 -16.36
C LEU A 217 1.45 9.03 -14.98
N ASN A 218 1.89 8.02 -14.25
CA ASN A 218 1.43 7.73 -12.90
C ASN A 218 2.55 8.07 -11.91
N LEU A 219 2.23 8.91 -10.92
CA LEU A 219 3.11 9.23 -9.80
C LEU A 219 2.45 8.67 -8.53
N THR A 220 3.16 7.83 -7.79
CA THR A 220 2.74 7.38 -6.46
C THR A 220 3.78 7.82 -5.44
N LEU A 221 3.31 8.47 -4.38
CA LEU A 221 4.09 8.81 -3.20
C LEU A 221 3.40 8.22 -1.98
N ARG A 222 4.15 7.53 -1.11
CA ARG A 222 3.61 6.99 0.13
C ARG A 222 4.64 7.09 1.24
N ARG A 223 4.19 7.50 2.43
CA ARG A 223 4.95 7.48 3.66
C ARG A 223 4.20 6.67 4.70
N LYS A 224 4.92 5.76 5.34
CA LYS A 224 4.45 4.97 6.46
C LYS A 224 5.29 5.33 7.69
N TRP A 225 4.65 5.61 8.82
CA TRP A 225 5.32 5.82 10.09
C TRP A 225 5.43 4.50 10.81
N LEU A 226 6.66 4.07 11.03
CA LEU A 226 6.94 2.77 11.64
C LEU A 226 6.62 2.81 13.14
N ASP A 227 5.88 1.81 13.59
CA ASP A 227 5.63 1.55 15.01
C ASP A 227 6.96 1.32 15.76
N ASN A 228 6.96 1.56 17.09
CA ASN A 228 8.15 1.35 17.92
C ASN A 228 8.64 -0.10 17.87
N ALA A 229 7.75 -1.08 17.77
CA ALA A 229 8.13 -2.49 17.63
C ALA A 229 9.00 -2.77 16.37
N ILE A 230 9.00 -1.88 15.40
CA ILE A 230 9.87 -1.92 14.21
C ILE A 230 11.03 -0.94 14.37
N SER A 231 10.73 0.32 14.71
CA SER A 231 11.72 1.41 14.72
C SER A 231 12.76 1.30 15.82
N ASP A 232 12.48 0.57 16.90
CA ASP A 232 13.42 0.33 18.00
C ASP A 232 14.38 -0.84 17.72
N SER A 233 14.18 -1.57 16.62
CA SER A 233 15.11 -2.61 16.19
C SER A 233 16.50 -2.04 15.91
N PRO A 234 17.58 -2.67 16.38
CA PRO A 234 18.95 -2.18 16.19
C PRO A 234 19.40 -2.17 14.72
N ILE A 235 18.68 -2.86 13.82
CA ILE A 235 18.93 -2.84 12.39
C ILE A 235 18.19 -1.71 11.67
N ILE A 236 17.21 -1.08 12.30
CA ILE A 236 16.42 0.01 11.71
C ILE A 236 17.06 1.36 12.03
N ARG A 237 17.16 2.21 11.01
CA ARG A 237 17.80 3.53 11.10
C ARG A 237 16.84 4.68 10.87
N ARG A 238 15.59 4.39 10.47
CA ARG A 238 14.57 5.38 10.12
C ARG A 238 13.27 5.05 10.84
N LYS A 239 12.50 6.07 11.18
CA LYS A 239 11.16 5.94 11.75
C LYS A 239 10.05 5.98 10.69
N THR A 240 10.43 6.16 9.44
CA THR A 240 9.50 6.17 8.30
C THR A 240 9.99 5.24 7.20
N ASP A 241 9.04 4.74 6.41
CA ASP A 241 9.26 3.96 5.19
C ASP A 241 8.61 4.72 4.04
N ASP A 242 9.43 5.19 3.11
CA ASP A 242 9.02 6.04 2.00
C ASP A 242 9.08 5.27 0.69
N LEU A 243 8.01 5.38 -0.10
CA LEU A 243 7.88 4.83 -1.45
C LEU A 243 7.59 5.95 -2.44
N ALA A 244 8.33 6.00 -3.54
CA ALA A 244 8.01 6.82 -4.70
C ALA A 244 8.06 5.96 -5.97
N ILE A 245 7.02 6.05 -6.80
CA ILE A 245 6.92 5.37 -8.11
C ILE A 245 6.61 6.42 -9.16
N LEU A 246 7.37 6.41 -10.25
CA LEU A 246 7.04 7.15 -11.47
C LEU A 246 6.92 6.14 -12.59
N ALA A 247 5.73 6.00 -13.17
CA ALA A 247 5.44 5.00 -14.19
C ALA A 247 4.84 5.62 -15.45
N LEU A 248 5.30 5.16 -16.59
CA LEU A 248 4.68 5.40 -17.90
C LEU A 248 3.84 4.19 -18.25
N THR A 249 2.55 4.42 -18.49
CA THR A 249 1.58 3.35 -18.72
C THR A 249 0.73 3.61 -19.95
N TYR A 250 0.20 2.53 -20.51
CA TYR A 250 -0.83 2.56 -21.54
C TYR A 250 -2.16 2.10 -20.92
N ARG A 251 -3.22 2.91 -21.08
CA ARG A 251 -4.57 2.64 -20.59
C ARG A 251 -5.37 1.85 -21.59
N PHE A 252 -5.78 0.66 -21.20
CA PHE A 252 -6.76 -0.18 -21.89
C PHE A 252 -8.18 0.18 -21.39
N LYS A 253 -9.16 0.23 -22.31
CA LYS A 253 -10.56 0.60 -22.05
C LYS A 253 -11.50 -0.52 -22.43
#